data_d7c5a81140993507948334ecd4afb453
#
_entry.id   d7c5a81140993507948334ecd4afb453
#
_cell.length_a   1.000
_cell.length_b   1.000
_cell.length_c   1.000
_cell.angle_alpha   90.00
_cell.angle_beta   90.00
_cell.angle_gamma   90.00
#
_symmetry.space_group_name_H-M   'P 1'
#
loop_
_entity.id
_entity.type
_entity.pdbx_description
1 polymer ?
#
loop_
_entity_poly.entity_id
_entity_poly.type
_entity_poly.pdbx_seq_one_letter_code
_entity_poly.pdbx_strand_id
1 'polypeptide(L)'
;MATQTVLKLRKIYPHIKLHLILPCYNEEQTAKWTKEQKAEFYRIIDLADTIEYTSEQYYNRCMKVRNARLVELADLCFCFWDTTKHKSGTAQTVRMTQKKKIMIINFFRMI
;
A
#
# COMPACT_ATOMS: atom_id res chain seq x y z
N MET A 1 1.35 -3.16 -8.53
CA MET A 1 0.19 -4.08 -8.44
C MET A 1 -1.11 -3.33 -8.15
N ALA A 2 -1.43 -3.05 -6.89
CA ALA A 2 -2.65 -2.32 -6.54
C ALA A 2 -2.68 -0.90 -7.13
N THR A 3 -1.57 -0.18 -7.08
CA THR A 3 -1.45 1.17 -7.65
C THR A 3 -1.69 1.18 -9.16
N GLN A 4 -1.20 0.19 -9.88
CA GLN A 4 -1.41 0.06 -11.32
C GLN A 4 -2.87 -0.17 -11.64
N THR A 5 -3.58 -0.95 -10.83
CA THR A 5 -5.02 -1.17 -10.99
C THR A 5 -5.80 0.12 -10.79
N VAL A 6 -5.46 0.90 -9.76
CA VAL A 6 -6.08 2.21 -9.50
C VAL A 6 -5.87 3.15 -10.68
N LEU A 7 -4.65 3.21 -11.23
CA LEU A 7 -4.35 4.06 -12.39
C LEU A 7 -5.14 3.66 -13.63
N LYS A 8 -5.33 2.35 -13.87
CA LYS A 8 -6.17 1.86 -14.97
C LYS A 8 -7.62 2.25 -14.79
N LEU A 9 -8.16 2.09 -13.58
CA LEU A 9 -9.54 2.43 -13.26
C LEU A 9 -9.79 3.93 -13.37
N ARG A 10 -8.81 4.76 -13.04
CA ARG A 10 -8.93 6.23 -13.14
C ARG A 10 -9.13 6.69 -14.58
N LYS A 11 -8.63 5.96 -15.57
CA LYS A 11 -8.86 6.27 -16.98
C LYS A 11 -10.33 6.08 -17.37
N ILE A 12 -11.02 5.13 -16.74
CA ILE A 12 -12.43 4.83 -16.98
C ILE A 12 -13.33 5.67 -16.09
N TYR A 13 -12.91 5.88 -14.83
CA TYR A 13 -13.63 6.61 -13.80
C TYR A 13 -12.77 7.76 -13.28
N PRO A 14 -12.82 8.95 -13.92
CA PRO A 14 -11.89 10.05 -13.60
C PRO A 14 -11.98 10.59 -12.17
N HIS A 15 -13.07 10.29 -11.45
CA HIS A 15 -13.24 10.71 -10.04
C HIS A 15 -12.37 9.90 -9.06
N ILE A 16 -11.83 8.77 -9.50
CA ILE A 16 -10.96 7.94 -8.65
C ILE A 16 -9.63 8.65 -8.45
N LYS A 17 -9.19 8.73 -7.20
CA LYS A 17 -7.91 9.34 -6.82
C LYS A 17 -6.94 8.28 -6.32
N LEU A 18 -5.65 8.46 -6.65
CA LEU A 18 -4.57 7.64 -6.11
C LEU A 18 -3.90 8.42 -4.98
N HIS A 19 -4.05 7.91 -3.76
CA HIS A 19 -3.40 8.43 -2.56
C HIS A 19 -2.34 7.43 -2.11
N LEU A 20 -1.06 7.83 -2.18
CA LEU A 20 0.05 6.97 -1.76
C LEU A 20 0.45 7.29 -0.33
N ILE A 21 0.62 6.25 0.47
CA ILE A 21 1.16 6.37 1.82
C ILE A 21 2.45 5.55 1.87
N LEU A 22 3.57 6.23 2.02
CA LEU A 22 4.90 5.64 1.92
C LEU A 22 5.58 5.61 3.30
N PRO A 23 6.39 4.57 3.58
CA PRO A 23 6.99 4.41 4.90
C PRO A 23 8.10 5.40 5.19
N CYS A 24 8.77 5.92 4.16
CA CYS A 24 9.88 6.85 4.30
C CYS A 24 10.08 7.62 2.99
N TYR A 25 10.96 8.61 2.98
CA TYR A 25 11.23 9.40 1.78
C TYR A 25 11.77 8.52 0.65
N ASN A 26 11.56 8.97 -0.59
CA ASN A 26 11.82 8.20 -1.81
C ASN A 26 13.25 7.65 -1.88
N GLU A 27 14.25 8.46 -1.57
CA GLU A 27 15.65 8.08 -1.61
C GLU A 27 15.96 6.96 -0.62
N GLU A 28 15.41 7.02 0.58
CA GLU A 28 15.57 6.01 1.61
C GLU A 28 14.91 4.69 1.21
N GLN A 29 13.69 4.77 0.69
CA GLN A 29 12.93 3.58 0.32
C GLN A 29 13.56 2.83 -0.85
N THR A 30 14.09 3.55 -1.84
CA THR A 30 14.59 2.97 -3.09
C THR A 30 16.08 2.72 -3.11
N ALA A 31 16.80 2.95 -2.00
CA ALA A 31 18.25 2.93 -1.96
C ALA A 31 18.89 1.64 -2.49
N LYS A 32 18.23 0.48 -2.28
CA LYS A 32 18.73 -0.82 -2.70
C LYS A 32 17.99 -1.41 -3.90
N TRP A 33 17.16 -0.62 -4.56
CA TRP A 33 16.35 -1.11 -5.68
C TRP A 33 17.11 -1.06 -6.98
N THR A 34 16.70 -1.88 -7.94
CA THR A 34 17.26 -1.85 -9.30
C THR A 34 16.85 -0.57 -10.00
N LYS A 35 17.54 -0.25 -11.11
CA LYS A 35 17.24 0.92 -11.92
C LYS A 35 15.82 0.89 -12.48
N GLU A 36 15.38 -0.30 -12.91
CA GLU A 36 14.03 -0.53 -13.45
C GLU A 36 12.97 -0.35 -12.37
N GLN A 37 13.21 -0.87 -11.18
CA GLN A 37 12.30 -0.71 -10.04
C GLN A 37 12.17 0.76 -9.63
N LYS A 38 13.29 1.50 -9.60
CA LYS A 38 13.26 2.94 -9.31
C LYS A 38 12.48 3.71 -10.36
N ALA A 39 12.66 3.39 -11.63
CA ALA A 39 11.96 4.08 -12.72
C ALA A 39 10.44 3.89 -12.59
N GLU A 40 9.97 2.66 -12.33
CA GLU A 40 8.54 2.40 -12.15
C GLU A 40 8.00 3.10 -10.91
N PHE A 41 8.75 3.10 -9.81
CA PHE A 41 8.37 3.79 -8.58
C PHE A 41 8.14 5.29 -8.82
N TYR A 42 9.10 5.95 -9.47
CA TYR A 42 8.99 7.39 -9.74
C TYR A 42 7.91 7.70 -10.76
N ARG A 43 7.65 6.80 -11.71
CA ARG A 43 6.51 6.94 -12.63
C ARG A 43 5.18 6.97 -11.85
N ILE A 44 5.01 6.08 -10.90
CA ILE A 44 3.80 6.02 -10.06
C ILE A 44 3.72 7.27 -9.17
N ILE A 45 4.82 7.72 -8.59
CA ILE A 45 4.89 8.94 -7.79
C ILE A 45 4.36 10.14 -8.58
N ASP A 46 4.79 10.28 -9.85
CA ASP A 46 4.36 11.39 -10.70
C ASP A 46 2.87 11.34 -11.04
N LEU A 47 2.28 10.16 -11.06
CA LEU A 47 0.87 9.96 -11.40
C LEU A 47 -0.07 10.00 -10.20
N ALA A 48 0.46 9.98 -8.98
CA ALA A 48 -0.35 10.02 -7.77
C ALA A 48 -1.01 11.38 -7.58
N ASP A 49 -2.24 11.38 -7.08
CA ASP A 49 -2.95 12.63 -6.75
C ASP A 49 -2.44 13.23 -5.45
N THR A 50 -2.12 12.39 -4.46
CA THR A 50 -1.55 12.82 -3.19
C THR A 50 -0.52 11.81 -2.70
N ILE A 51 0.46 12.28 -1.92
CA ILE A 51 1.50 11.44 -1.34
C ILE A 51 1.69 11.84 0.11
N GLU A 52 1.68 10.85 1.01
CA GLU A 52 1.96 11.04 2.42
C GLU A 52 3.16 10.17 2.81
N TYR A 53 4.10 10.73 3.58
CA TYR A 53 5.23 9.98 4.13
C TYR A 53 5.05 9.88 5.64
N THR A 54 5.09 8.65 6.18
CA THR A 54 4.91 8.42 7.62
C THR A 54 6.20 8.60 8.41
N SER A 55 7.34 8.62 7.72
CA SER A 55 8.66 8.88 8.32
C SER A 55 9.57 9.53 7.29
N GLU A 56 10.61 10.21 7.77
CA GLU A 56 11.66 10.77 6.89
C GLU A 56 12.65 9.70 6.49
N GLN A 57 13.04 8.84 7.44
CA GLN A 57 14.09 7.83 7.25
C GLN A 57 13.54 6.42 7.41
N TYR A 58 14.20 5.47 6.76
CA TYR A 58 13.90 4.06 6.92
C TYR A 58 14.34 3.58 8.32
N TYR A 59 13.45 2.87 9.02
CA TYR A 59 13.75 2.22 10.29
C TYR A 59 12.93 0.94 10.44
N ASN A 60 13.26 0.09 11.42
CA ASN A 60 12.71 -1.27 11.52
C ASN A 60 11.18 -1.36 11.53
N ARG A 61 10.50 -0.35 12.06
CA ARG A 61 9.03 -0.36 12.19
C ARG A 61 8.32 0.54 11.19
N CYS A 62 9.04 1.13 10.25
CA CYS A 62 8.44 2.09 9.33
C CYS A 62 7.31 1.49 8.49
N MET A 63 7.44 0.22 8.08
CA MET A 63 6.40 -0.47 7.32
C MET A 63 5.14 -0.70 8.16
N LYS A 64 5.30 -1.04 9.43
CA LYS A 64 4.17 -1.22 10.35
C LYS A 64 3.42 0.09 10.57
N VAL A 65 4.14 1.18 10.77
CA VAL A 65 3.54 2.51 10.95
C VAL A 65 2.78 2.92 9.69
N ARG A 66 3.36 2.69 8.51
CA ARG A 66 2.69 2.96 7.24
C ARG A 66 1.42 2.14 7.10
N ASN A 67 1.47 0.84 7.42
CA ASN A 67 0.31 -0.03 7.34
C ASN A 67 -0.80 0.41 8.29
N ALA A 68 -0.45 0.84 9.50
CA ALA A 68 -1.42 1.37 10.46
C ALA A 68 -2.11 2.63 9.91
N ARG A 69 -1.38 3.50 9.23
CA ARG A 69 -1.94 4.71 8.61
C ARG A 69 -2.92 4.36 7.48
N LEU A 70 -2.58 3.36 6.66
CA LEU A 70 -3.49 2.88 5.61
C LEU A 70 -4.82 2.41 6.21
N VAL A 71 -4.75 1.62 7.27
CA VAL A 71 -5.95 1.10 7.95
C VAL A 71 -6.75 2.23 8.59
N GLU A 72 -6.09 3.21 9.19
CA GLU A 72 -6.73 4.37 9.80
C GLU A 72 -7.62 5.13 8.79
N LEU A 73 -7.15 5.27 7.56
CA LEU A 73 -7.86 6.00 6.51
C LEU A 73 -8.87 5.14 5.74
N ALA A 74 -8.84 3.83 5.89
CA ALA A 74 -9.63 2.91 5.07
C ALA A 74 -11.03 2.70 5.62
N ASP A 75 -11.99 2.53 4.71
CA ASP A 75 -13.36 2.09 5.00
C ASP A 75 -13.60 0.66 4.56
N LEU A 76 -12.73 0.14 3.68
CA LEU A 76 -12.85 -1.20 3.09
C LEU A 76 -11.44 -1.71 2.79
N CYS A 77 -11.21 -2.99 3.02
CA CYS A 77 -9.93 -3.62 2.73
C CYS A 77 -10.11 -4.74 1.70
N PHE A 78 -9.41 -4.60 0.58
CA PHE A 78 -9.22 -5.68 -0.38
C PHE A 78 -7.82 -6.26 -0.17
N CYS A 79 -7.72 -7.57 -0.01
CA CYS A 79 -6.41 -8.20 0.18
C CYS A 79 -6.33 -9.54 -0.57
N PHE A 80 -5.10 -10.02 -0.71
CA PHE A 80 -4.80 -11.35 -1.21
C PHE A 80 -3.88 -12.01 -0.18
N TRP A 81 -4.48 -12.72 0.78
CA TRP A 81 -3.78 -13.25 1.94
C TRP A 81 -4.00 -14.74 2.10
N ASP A 82 -2.91 -15.49 2.09
CA ASP A 82 -2.91 -16.90 2.49
C ASP A 82 -3.00 -16.95 4.01
N THR A 83 -4.13 -17.43 4.54
CA THR A 83 -4.41 -17.45 5.98
C THR A 83 -3.44 -18.30 6.78
N THR A 84 -2.64 -19.15 6.11
CA THR A 84 -1.58 -19.91 6.78
C THR A 84 -0.32 -19.08 7.02
N LYS A 85 -0.20 -17.89 6.42
CA LYS A 85 0.95 -17.00 6.53
C LYS A 85 0.70 -15.94 7.60
N HIS A 86 1.05 -16.25 8.85
CA HIS A 86 0.73 -15.38 9.99
C HIS A 86 1.72 -14.24 10.22
N LYS A 87 2.92 -14.33 9.65
CA LYS A 87 4.01 -13.36 9.88
C LYS A 87 4.25 -12.40 8.73
N SER A 88 3.43 -12.42 7.68
CA SER A 88 3.59 -11.52 6.53
C SER A 88 3.11 -10.11 6.85
N GLY A 89 3.55 -9.13 6.04
CA GLY A 89 3.04 -7.77 6.11
C GLY A 89 1.54 -7.70 5.84
N THR A 90 1.04 -8.53 4.91
CA THR A 90 -0.38 -8.63 4.62
C THR A 90 -1.16 -9.13 5.84
N ALA A 91 -0.67 -10.18 6.53
CA ALA A 91 -1.30 -10.69 7.73
C ALA A 91 -1.37 -9.62 8.83
N GLN A 92 -0.31 -8.85 9.01
CA GLN A 92 -0.27 -7.76 9.97
C GLN A 92 -1.32 -6.70 9.67
N THR A 93 -1.41 -6.28 8.41
CA THR A 93 -2.40 -5.28 7.98
C THR A 93 -3.82 -5.80 8.15
N VAL A 94 -4.09 -7.07 7.82
CA VAL A 94 -5.40 -7.69 8.01
C VAL A 94 -5.78 -7.70 9.50
N ARG A 95 -4.86 -8.03 10.39
CA ARG A 95 -5.13 -7.99 11.84
C ARG A 95 -5.49 -6.58 12.32
N MET A 96 -4.81 -5.55 11.83
CA MET A 96 -5.14 -4.16 12.14
C MET A 96 -6.54 -3.80 11.63
N THR A 97 -6.89 -4.25 10.44
CA THR A 97 -8.18 -4.03 9.81
C THR A 97 -9.30 -4.69 10.63
N GLN A 98 -9.08 -5.92 11.10
CA GLN A 98 -10.01 -6.64 11.96
C GLN A 98 -10.27 -5.89 13.27
N LYS A 99 -9.23 -5.32 13.88
CA LYS A 99 -9.39 -4.52 15.11
C LYS A 99 -10.23 -3.28 14.89
N LYS A 100 -10.13 -2.66 13.73
CA LYS A 100 -10.94 -1.47 13.37
C LYS A 100 -12.36 -1.85 12.97
N LYS A 101 -12.65 -3.13 12.74
CA LYS A 101 -13.96 -3.66 12.35
C LYS A 101 -14.46 -3.16 11.00
N ILE A 102 -13.56 -2.94 10.05
CA ILE A 102 -13.94 -2.63 8.67
C ILE A 102 -14.04 -3.92 7.84
N MET A 103 -14.85 -3.86 6.78
CA MET A 103 -15.06 -5.02 5.90
C MET A 103 -13.77 -5.42 5.21
N ILE A 104 -13.49 -6.73 5.18
CA ILE A 104 -12.33 -7.31 4.51
C ILE A 104 -12.82 -8.27 3.45
N ILE A 105 -12.32 -8.13 2.22
CA ILE A 105 -12.56 -9.07 1.13
C ILE A 105 -11.21 -9.67 0.75
N ASN A 106 -11.03 -10.96 1.07
CA ASN A 106 -9.81 -11.68 0.77
C ASN A 106 -10.01 -12.51 -0.50
N PHE A 107 -9.28 -12.18 -1.54
CA PHE A 107 -9.39 -12.85 -2.84
C PHE A 107 -8.56 -14.15 -2.93
N PHE A 108 -7.79 -14.48 -1.93
CA PHE A 108 -7.04 -15.72 -1.92
C PHE A 108 -8.02 -16.90 -1.93
N ARG A 109 -7.84 -17.84 -2.84
CA ARG A 109 -8.71 -18.99 -3.08
C ARG A 109 -10.07 -18.67 -3.73
N MET A 110 -10.28 -17.46 -4.17
CA MET A 110 -11.46 -17.11 -4.99
C MET A 110 -11.20 -17.27 -6.50
N ILE A 111 -9.96 -17.57 -6.83
CA ILE A 111 -9.52 -17.68 -8.23
C ILE A 111 -9.35 -19.15 -8.60
#